data_6e8d5b0df706b75feaea23c49cc62a0b
#
_entry.id   6e8d5b0df706b75feaea23c49cc62a0b
#
_cell.length_a   1.000
_cell.length_b   1.000
_cell.length_c   1.000
_cell.angle_alpha   90.00
_cell.angle_beta   90.00
_cell.angle_gamma   90.00
#
_symmetry.space_group_name_H-M   'P 1'
#
loop_
_entity.id
_entity.type
_entity.pdbx_description
1 polymer ?
#
loop_
_entity_poly.entity_id
_entity_poly.type
_entity_poly.pdbx_seq_one_letter_code
_entity_poly.pdbx_strand_id
1 'polypeptide(L)'
;MKYLPSIYTLILILPHIISFKLVCNRCISSSLSMTAKVNIYNSVEILGNSLCSDIKIMAQSEITQKGSFYLAVPGGSVLKLLSGLTNDNNGPKVDWSKVYLFYVNHKCVPMTDPSATHLKAKGLFIDKLNIPDKNVFSLKDGETKGHDSDAHDYEKSLLSSGIPIEKANGLPAFDFMLLGVGKDGHIGSLYPGRKEVSLTNKWVYSVDKKSPASITLSLPIMNNAKETRVILMGADKAEAALIGITKSKNPEDFPVCGIKSEGTTWMIDAPCSDLVKTKVSCILK
;
A
#
# COMPACT_ATOMS: atom_id res chain seq x y z
N MET A 1 -32.73 7.60 -28.44
CA MET A 1 -32.50 6.49 -27.52
C MET A 1 -31.27 6.85 -26.69
N LYS A 2 -31.44 7.22 -25.41
CA LYS A 2 -30.35 7.53 -24.51
C LYS A 2 -29.89 6.19 -23.92
N TYR A 3 -28.70 5.74 -24.29
CA TYR A 3 -28.04 4.61 -23.63
C TYR A 3 -27.66 5.02 -22.21
N LEU A 4 -28.29 4.42 -21.22
CA LEU A 4 -27.85 4.46 -19.82
C LEU A 4 -26.57 3.61 -19.71
N PRO A 5 -25.48 4.12 -19.12
CA PRO A 5 -24.29 3.32 -18.85
C PRO A 5 -24.63 2.26 -17.81
N SER A 6 -24.49 0.99 -18.16
CA SER A 6 -24.65 -0.12 -17.23
C SER A 6 -23.49 -0.16 -16.24
N ILE A 7 -23.80 0.12 -14.99
CA ILE A 7 -22.88 -0.02 -13.85
C ILE A 7 -23.17 -1.39 -13.25
N TYR A 8 -22.20 -2.31 -13.33
CA TYR A 8 -22.28 -3.59 -12.64
C TYR A 8 -21.65 -3.44 -11.26
N THR A 9 -22.47 -3.49 -10.22
CA THR A 9 -22.02 -3.56 -8.85
C THR A 9 -22.27 -4.98 -8.34
N LEU A 10 -21.21 -5.76 -8.12
CA LEU A 10 -21.31 -7.02 -7.41
C LEU A 10 -21.14 -6.72 -5.92
N ILE A 11 -22.20 -6.93 -5.14
CA ILE A 11 -22.17 -6.76 -3.67
C ILE A 11 -22.07 -8.15 -3.05
N LEU A 12 -20.96 -8.42 -2.37
CA LEU A 12 -20.79 -9.56 -1.48
C LEU A 12 -20.93 -9.06 -0.05
N ILE A 13 -21.93 -9.58 0.68
CA ILE A 13 -22.17 -9.22 2.07
C ILE A 13 -21.72 -10.39 2.94
N LEU A 14 -20.63 -10.21 3.67
CA LEU A 14 -20.24 -11.04 4.80
C LEU A 14 -20.68 -10.32 6.10
N PRO A 15 -20.88 -11.02 7.24
CA PRO A 15 -21.48 -10.42 8.45
C PRO A 15 -20.87 -9.11 8.94
N HIS A 16 -19.64 -8.78 8.57
CA HIS A 16 -18.92 -7.59 9.02
C HIS A 16 -18.14 -6.86 7.91
N ILE A 17 -18.33 -7.28 6.64
CA ILE A 17 -17.60 -6.75 5.49
C ILE A 17 -18.55 -6.57 4.33
N ILE A 18 -18.59 -5.35 3.77
CA ILE A 18 -19.26 -5.07 2.50
C ILE A 18 -18.18 -4.94 1.44
N SER A 19 -18.19 -5.84 0.46
CA SER A 19 -17.26 -5.79 -0.68
C SER A 19 -18.02 -5.47 -1.96
N PHE A 20 -17.51 -4.52 -2.75
CA PHE A 20 -18.10 -4.19 -4.04
C PHE A 20 -17.03 -3.79 -5.06
N LYS A 21 -17.38 -3.96 -6.33
CA LYS A 21 -16.60 -3.42 -7.46
C LYS A 21 -17.30 -2.18 -8.00
N LEU A 22 -16.60 -1.06 -8.02
CA LEU A 22 -17.06 0.15 -8.68
C LEU A 22 -16.54 0.17 -10.11
N VAL A 23 -17.46 0.20 -11.08
CA VAL A 23 -17.14 0.35 -12.51
C VAL A 23 -17.37 1.80 -12.90
N CYS A 24 -16.33 2.52 -13.33
CA CYS A 24 -16.46 3.89 -13.82
C CYS A 24 -16.45 3.90 -15.36
N ASN A 25 -17.59 4.22 -15.99
CA ASN A 25 -17.74 4.28 -17.44
C ASN A 25 -17.35 5.63 -18.07
N ARG A 26 -16.54 6.44 -17.39
CA ARG A 26 -16.23 7.80 -17.89
C ARG A 26 -15.15 7.87 -18.99
N CYS A 27 -14.56 6.74 -19.38
CA CYS A 27 -13.55 6.66 -20.45
C CYS A 27 -14.07 5.88 -21.65
N ILE A 28 -14.96 6.47 -22.44
CA ILE A 28 -15.50 5.88 -23.67
C ILE A 28 -14.53 6.05 -24.87
N SER A 29 -13.24 6.18 -24.65
CA SER A 29 -12.26 6.21 -25.76
C SER A 29 -11.12 5.19 -25.66
N SER A 30 -11.09 4.36 -24.63
CA SER A 30 -10.17 3.22 -24.57
C SER A 30 -10.81 2.07 -23.80
N SER A 31 -10.66 0.86 -24.32
CA SER A 31 -11.30 -0.41 -23.94
C SER A 31 -10.99 -0.97 -22.55
N LEU A 32 -10.70 -0.15 -21.54
CA LEU A 32 -10.44 -0.54 -20.17
C LEU A 32 -11.48 0.09 -19.23
N SER A 33 -12.48 -0.68 -18.84
CA SER A 33 -13.34 -0.31 -17.71
C SER A 33 -12.49 -0.33 -16.44
N MET A 34 -12.28 0.84 -15.80
CA MET A 34 -11.57 0.91 -14.51
C MET A 34 -12.49 0.40 -13.41
N THR A 35 -12.20 -0.78 -12.88
CA THR A 35 -12.92 -1.37 -11.75
C THR A 35 -12.09 -1.23 -10.48
N ALA A 36 -12.58 -0.51 -9.48
CA ALA A 36 -11.98 -0.49 -8.15
C ALA A 36 -12.65 -1.55 -7.27
N LYS A 37 -11.85 -2.42 -6.64
CA LYS A 37 -12.32 -3.34 -5.60
C LYS A 37 -12.26 -2.62 -4.26
N VAL A 38 -13.38 -2.49 -3.57
CA VAL A 38 -13.50 -1.77 -2.31
C VAL A 38 -14.13 -2.67 -1.26
N ASN A 39 -13.44 -2.81 -0.13
CA ASN A 39 -13.93 -3.53 1.04
C ASN A 39 -14.14 -2.52 2.18
N ILE A 40 -15.35 -2.50 2.74
CA ILE A 40 -15.72 -1.65 3.87
C ILE A 40 -15.85 -2.54 5.11
N TYR A 41 -15.19 -2.14 6.17
CA TYR A 41 -15.14 -2.87 7.44
C TYR A 41 -15.83 -2.08 8.55
N ASN A 42 -16.57 -2.77 9.42
CA ASN A 42 -17.32 -2.13 10.50
C ASN A 42 -16.42 -1.48 11.57
N SER A 43 -15.17 -1.93 11.70
CA SER A 43 -14.20 -1.35 12.62
C SER A 43 -12.77 -1.47 12.10
N VAL A 44 -11.88 -0.66 12.67
CA VAL A 44 -10.43 -0.72 12.41
C VAL A 44 -9.85 -2.08 12.82
N GLU A 45 -10.37 -2.70 13.88
CA GLU A 45 -9.96 -4.03 14.33
C GLU A 45 -10.27 -5.10 13.28
N ILE A 46 -11.50 -5.13 12.77
CA ILE A 46 -11.91 -6.08 11.72
C ILE A 46 -11.10 -5.85 10.44
N LEU A 47 -10.86 -4.60 10.07
CA LEU A 47 -9.99 -4.24 8.95
C LEU A 47 -8.57 -4.78 9.17
N GLY A 48 -7.99 -4.57 10.35
CA GLY A 48 -6.65 -5.03 10.71
C GLY A 48 -6.53 -6.56 10.66
N ASN A 49 -7.51 -7.28 11.21
CA ASN A 49 -7.55 -8.75 11.19
C ASN A 49 -7.67 -9.27 9.75
N SER A 50 -8.51 -8.67 8.93
CA SER A 50 -8.63 -9.02 7.50
C SER A 50 -7.35 -8.75 6.73
N LEU A 51 -6.69 -7.61 6.96
CA LEU A 51 -5.40 -7.28 6.36
C LEU A 51 -4.33 -8.31 6.72
N CYS A 52 -4.22 -8.69 8.00
CA CYS A 52 -3.27 -9.69 8.47
C CYS A 52 -3.55 -11.07 7.86
N SER A 53 -4.83 -11.43 7.73
CA SER A 53 -5.25 -12.67 7.04
C SER A 53 -4.85 -12.66 5.56
N ASP A 54 -5.10 -11.56 4.84
CA ASP A 54 -4.69 -11.40 3.43
C ASP A 54 -3.18 -11.60 3.27
N ILE A 55 -2.37 -10.96 4.14
CA ILE A 55 -0.90 -11.09 4.13
C ILE A 55 -0.48 -12.55 4.34
N LYS A 56 -1.05 -13.24 5.34
CA LYS A 56 -0.71 -14.63 5.65
C LYS A 56 -1.09 -15.59 4.54
N ILE A 57 -2.28 -15.43 3.95
CA ILE A 57 -2.75 -16.23 2.82
C ILE A 57 -1.81 -16.06 1.62
N MET A 58 -1.48 -14.82 1.29
CA MET A 58 -0.59 -14.54 0.17
C MET A 58 0.83 -15.04 0.44
N ALA A 59 1.36 -14.84 1.65
CA ALA A 59 2.67 -15.33 2.05
C ALA A 59 2.75 -16.86 1.92
N GLN A 60 1.77 -17.59 2.44
CA GLN A 60 1.73 -19.04 2.32
C GLN A 60 1.69 -19.49 0.86
N SER A 61 0.86 -18.85 0.04
CA SER A 61 0.75 -19.16 -1.40
C SER A 61 2.07 -18.95 -2.13
N GLU A 62 2.69 -17.77 -1.98
CA GLU A 62 3.94 -17.43 -2.69
C GLU A 62 5.12 -18.28 -2.18
N ILE A 63 5.22 -18.52 -0.89
CA ILE A 63 6.24 -19.39 -0.31
C ILE A 63 6.09 -20.82 -0.83
N THR A 64 4.87 -21.34 -0.94
CA THR A 64 4.62 -22.69 -1.51
C THR A 64 5.00 -22.76 -2.98
N GLN A 65 4.73 -21.71 -3.76
CA GLN A 65 4.95 -21.70 -5.21
C GLN A 65 6.42 -21.44 -5.59
N LYS A 66 7.12 -20.53 -4.90
CA LYS A 66 8.46 -20.07 -5.29
C LYS A 66 9.50 -20.00 -4.17
N GLY A 67 9.11 -20.40 -2.94
CA GLY A 67 10.03 -20.45 -1.79
C GLY A 67 10.27 -19.11 -1.09
N SER A 68 9.61 -18.02 -1.48
CA SER A 68 9.82 -16.69 -0.90
C SER A 68 8.58 -15.80 -1.04
N PHE A 69 8.47 -14.78 -0.16
CA PHE A 69 7.42 -13.77 -0.21
C PHE A 69 8.01 -12.38 0.01
N TYR A 70 7.77 -11.46 -0.92
CA TYR A 70 8.31 -10.10 -0.92
C TYR A 70 7.21 -9.10 -0.54
N LEU A 71 7.29 -8.60 0.72
CA LEU A 71 6.29 -7.72 1.33
C LEU A 71 6.84 -6.30 1.49
N ALA A 72 6.13 -5.30 0.96
CA ALA A 72 6.43 -3.90 1.20
C ALA A 72 5.39 -3.26 2.13
N VAL A 73 5.84 -2.61 3.22
CA VAL A 73 4.98 -2.00 4.23
C VAL A 73 5.22 -0.49 4.35
N PRO A 74 4.18 0.32 4.59
CA PRO A 74 4.34 1.76 4.79
C PRO A 74 4.67 2.08 6.24
N GLY A 75 5.15 3.28 6.49
CA GLY A 75 5.13 3.89 7.82
C GLY A 75 3.71 4.32 8.27
N GLY A 76 3.64 4.96 9.42
CA GLY A 76 2.40 5.59 9.90
C GLY A 76 1.39 4.62 10.55
N SER A 77 0.10 4.96 10.45
CA SER A 77 -0.97 4.24 11.18
C SER A 77 -1.19 2.81 10.71
N VAL A 78 -0.98 2.54 9.43
CA VAL A 78 -1.12 1.20 8.85
C VAL A 78 -0.15 0.21 9.48
N LEU A 79 1.07 0.66 9.80
CA LEU A 79 2.08 -0.20 10.43
C LEU A 79 1.59 -0.81 11.76
N LYS A 80 0.76 -0.07 12.51
CA LYS A 80 0.20 -0.54 13.79
C LYS A 80 -0.72 -1.76 13.63
N LEU A 81 -1.41 -1.86 12.50
CA LEU A 81 -2.31 -2.99 12.22
C LEU A 81 -1.54 -4.30 12.10
N LEU A 82 -0.26 -4.25 11.72
CA LEU A 82 0.57 -5.42 11.49
C LEU A 82 0.96 -6.16 12.78
N SER A 83 0.71 -5.57 13.96
CA SER A 83 0.79 -6.33 15.23
C SER A 83 -0.16 -7.53 15.23
N GLY A 84 -1.26 -7.49 14.48
CA GLY A 84 -2.19 -8.60 14.31
C GLY A 84 -1.60 -9.81 13.56
N LEU A 85 -0.45 -9.69 12.89
CA LEU A 85 0.25 -10.81 12.28
C LEU A 85 0.72 -11.86 13.32
N THR A 86 0.93 -11.41 14.56
CA THR A 86 1.32 -12.31 15.67
C THR A 86 0.16 -13.13 16.25
N ASN A 87 -1.07 -12.85 15.81
CA ASN A 87 -2.24 -13.62 16.23
C ASN A 87 -2.43 -14.83 15.31
N ASP A 88 -2.29 -16.02 15.86
CA ASP A 88 -2.40 -17.29 15.11
C ASP A 88 -3.79 -17.52 14.50
N ASN A 89 -4.83 -16.89 15.06
CA ASN A 89 -6.20 -16.99 14.53
C ASN A 89 -6.44 -16.14 13.26
N ASN A 90 -5.49 -15.26 12.88
CA ASN A 90 -5.60 -14.39 11.71
C ASN A 90 -5.04 -15.05 10.44
N GLY A 91 -5.51 -16.26 10.08
CA GLY A 91 -5.12 -16.91 8.83
C GLY A 91 -4.15 -18.09 9.02
N PRO A 92 -3.57 -18.61 7.93
CA PRO A 92 -2.71 -19.80 7.98
C PRO A 92 -1.37 -19.53 8.67
N LYS A 93 -0.68 -20.60 9.07
CA LYS A 93 0.71 -20.51 9.56
C LYS A 93 1.64 -20.16 8.41
N VAL A 94 2.55 -19.23 8.64
CA VAL A 94 3.53 -18.75 7.67
C VAL A 94 4.93 -19.09 8.15
N ASP A 95 5.78 -19.57 7.25
CA ASP A 95 7.22 -19.65 7.48
C ASP A 95 7.86 -18.26 7.28
N TRP A 96 7.94 -17.50 8.37
CA TRP A 96 8.47 -16.14 8.37
C TRP A 96 9.95 -16.06 7.98
N SER A 97 10.69 -17.17 8.02
CA SER A 97 12.08 -17.22 7.53
C SER A 97 12.20 -17.05 6.00
N LYS A 98 11.08 -17.19 5.28
CA LYS A 98 10.98 -17.01 3.82
C LYS A 98 10.37 -15.67 3.42
N VAL A 99 10.05 -14.81 4.39
CA VAL A 99 9.50 -13.48 4.15
C VAL A 99 10.64 -12.45 4.03
N TYR A 100 10.61 -11.66 2.97
CA TYR A 100 11.52 -10.55 2.70
C TYR A 100 10.73 -9.25 2.86
N LEU A 101 11.10 -8.45 3.86
CA LEU A 101 10.38 -7.26 4.27
C LEU A 101 11.07 -5.98 3.80
N PHE A 102 10.29 -5.08 3.20
CA PHE A 102 10.72 -3.79 2.69
C PHE A 102 9.81 -2.67 3.18
N TYR A 103 10.30 -1.43 3.08
CA TYR A 103 9.51 -0.25 3.41
C TYR A 103 9.15 0.53 2.14
N VAL A 104 7.87 0.89 2.00
CA VAL A 104 7.39 1.80 0.95
C VAL A 104 7.99 3.18 1.15
N ASN A 105 8.10 3.60 2.41
CA ASN A 105 8.77 4.83 2.82
C ASN A 105 9.42 4.67 4.20
N HIS A 106 10.50 5.37 4.43
CA HIS A 106 11.22 5.35 5.71
C HIS A 106 11.73 6.74 6.03
N LYS A 107 11.70 7.14 7.30
CA LYS A 107 12.32 8.39 7.74
C LYS A 107 13.84 8.27 7.73
N CYS A 108 14.53 9.31 7.26
CA CYS A 108 15.98 9.42 7.30
C CYS A 108 16.41 9.89 8.71
N VAL A 109 16.43 8.95 9.64
CA VAL A 109 16.81 9.11 11.02
C VAL A 109 17.62 7.90 11.47
N PRO A 110 18.46 8.00 12.50
CA PRO A 110 19.14 6.86 13.11
C PRO A 110 18.15 5.75 13.47
N MET A 111 18.57 4.49 13.36
CA MET A 111 17.69 3.35 13.67
C MET A 111 17.32 3.26 15.15
N THR A 112 18.05 3.97 16.02
CA THR A 112 17.73 4.15 17.44
C THR A 112 16.69 5.24 17.71
N ASP A 113 16.37 6.09 16.73
CA ASP A 113 15.36 7.13 16.88
C ASP A 113 13.96 6.53 17.04
N PRO A 114 13.19 6.91 18.08
CA PRO A 114 11.83 6.40 18.29
C PRO A 114 10.87 6.66 17.12
N SER A 115 11.18 7.60 16.24
CA SER A 115 10.39 7.88 15.04
C SER A 115 10.75 6.99 13.85
N ALA A 116 11.85 6.24 13.91
CA ALA A 116 12.28 5.33 12.85
C ALA A 116 11.19 4.29 12.54
N THR A 117 10.87 4.15 11.26
CA THR A 117 9.82 3.21 10.81
C THR A 117 10.21 1.77 11.15
N HIS A 118 11.48 1.41 10.91
CA HIS A 118 11.99 0.07 11.21
C HIS A 118 11.95 -0.27 12.69
N LEU A 119 12.39 0.64 13.58
CA LEU A 119 12.35 0.40 15.04
C LEU A 119 10.91 0.09 15.51
N LYS A 120 9.93 0.82 14.97
CA LYS A 120 8.51 0.54 15.28
C LYS A 120 8.08 -0.82 14.75
N ALA A 121 8.46 -1.18 13.53
CA ALA A 121 8.12 -2.46 12.94
C ALA A 121 8.72 -3.64 13.74
N LYS A 122 9.97 -3.51 14.20
CA LYS A 122 10.63 -4.51 15.08
C LYS A 122 9.77 -4.80 16.30
N GLY A 123 9.40 -3.79 17.06
CA GLY A 123 8.60 -3.97 18.29
C GLY A 123 7.17 -4.45 18.04
N LEU A 124 6.57 -4.10 16.90
CA LEU A 124 5.20 -4.49 16.57
C LEU A 124 5.10 -5.96 16.14
N PHE A 125 5.96 -6.42 15.22
CA PHE A 125 5.81 -7.76 14.62
C PHE A 125 7.11 -8.44 14.19
N ILE A 126 8.17 -7.77 13.76
CA ILE A 126 9.36 -8.42 13.17
C ILE A 126 10.01 -9.37 14.16
N ASP A 127 10.34 -8.88 15.37
CA ASP A 127 11.01 -9.67 16.39
C ASP A 127 10.12 -10.81 16.90
N LYS A 128 8.81 -10.57 17.03
CA LYS A 128 7.84 -11.54 17.51
C LYS A 128 7.58 -12.70 16.52
N LEU A 129 7.70 -12.41 15.22
CA LEU A 129 7.54 -13.38 14.15
C LEU A 129 8.86 -14.06 13.78
N ASN A 130 9.97 -13.64 14.38
CA ASN A 130 11.32 -14.13 14.09
C ASN A 130 11.68 -13.99 12.59
N ILE A 131 11.30 -12.86 11.96
CA ILE A 131 11.75 -12.58 10.60
C ILE A 131 13.27 -12.33 10.65
N PRO A 132 14.08 -13.08 9.90
CA PRO A 132 15.53 -12.94 9.97
C PRO A 132 15.99 -11.53 9.56
N ASP A 133 16.93 -10.93 10.30
CA ASP A 133 17.44 -9.58 10.02
C ASP A 133 17.97 -9.45 8.58
N LYS A 134 18.60 -10.51 8.03
CA LYS A 134 19.07 -10.54 6.64
C LYS A 134 17.96 -10.41 5.59
N ASN A 135 16.71 -10.67 5.97
CA ASN A 135 15.53 -10.58 5.11
C ASN A 135 14.78 -9.25 5.32
N VAL A 136 15.26 -8.35 6.18
CA VAL A 136 14.63 -7.06 6.45
C VAL A 136 15.48 -5.93 5.86
N PHE A 137 14.94 -5.27 4.85
CA PHE A 137 15.61 -4.20 4.10
C PHE A 137 15.13 -2.84 4.63
N SER A 138 15.93 -2.24 5.51
CA SER A 138 15.71 -0.90 6.06
C SER A 138 16.84 0.03 5.64
N LEU A 139 16.74 1.31 6.02
CA LEU A 139 17.90 2.19 5.95
C LEU A 139 19.01 1.61 6.83
N LYS A 140 20.25 1.74 6.38
CA LYS A 140 21.41 1.41 7.20
C LYS A 140 21.55 2.46 8.31
N ASP A 141 22.19 2.10 9.43
CA ASP A 141 22.40 3.01 10.55
C ASP A 141 22.83 4.39 10.05
N GLY A 142 21.86 5.30 10.12
CA GLY A 142 21.99 6.59 9.51
C GLY A 142 22.82 7.54 10.31
N GLU A 143 24.11 7.44 10.23
CA GLU A 143 24.90 8.66 10.16
C GLU A 143 24.72 9.21 8.75
N THR A 144 23.72 10.03 8.65
CA THR A 144 23.18 10.57 7.45
C THR A 144 24.24 11.30 6.63
N LYS A 145 24.79 10.62 5.66
CA LYS A 145 25.50 11.27 4.54
C LYS A 145 24.59 12.16 3.70
N GLY A 146 23.36 12.37 4.19
CA GLY A 146 22.28 13.07 3.52
C GLY A 146 21.22 12.13 2.93
N HIS A 147 19.98 12.59 2.91
CA HIS A 147 18.82 11.79 2.50
C HIS A 147 18.87 11.30 1.04
N ASP A 148 19.63 11.95 0.16
CA ASP A 148 19.87 11.45 -1.21
C ASP A 148 20.76 10.21 -1.20
N SER A 149 21.75 10.14 -0.31
CA SER A 149 22.55 8.94 -0.09
C SER A 149 21.70 7.80 0.47
N ASP A 150 20.81 8.09 1.41
CA ASP A 150 19.88 7.10 1.98
C ASP A 150 19.00 6.49 0.91
N ALA A 151 18.44 7.30 0.00
CA ALA A 151 17.62 6.83 -1.12
C ALA A 151 18.43 5.92 -2.07
N HIS A 152 19.66 6.31 -2.39
CA HIS A 152 20.54 5.53 -3.24
C HIS A 152 20.97 4.20 -2.61
N ASP A 153 21.32 4.21 -1.32
CA ASP A 153 21.71 3.00 -0.61
C ASP A 153 20.54 2.05 -0.42
N TYR A 154 19.33 2.57 -0.23
CA TYR A 154 18.12 1.76 -0.18
C TYR A 154 17.80 1.14 -1.55
N GLU A 155 17.96 1.88 -2.65
CA GLU A 155 17.81 1.34 -4.01
C GLU A 155 18.83 0.21 -4.29
N LYS A 156 20.07 0.36 -3.87
CA LYS A 156 21.08 -0.73 -3.94
C LYS A 156 20.67 -1.96 -3.12
N SER A 157 20.07 -1.73 -1.95
CA SER A 157 19.57 -2.83 -1.11
C SER A 157 18.45 -3.59 -1.81
N LEU A 158 17.54 -2.90 -2.53
CA LEU A 158 16.53 -3.53 -3.37
C LEU A 158 17.16 -4.38 -4.46
N LEU A 159 18.15 -3.86 -5.19
CA LEU A 159 18.87 -4.58 -6.25
C LEU A 159 19.55 -5.85 -5.73
N SER A 160 20.15 -5.80 -4.53
CA SER A 160 20.88 -6.92 -3.93
C SER A 160 20.02 -7.90 -3.15
N SER A 161 18.72 -7.61 -2.96
CA SER A 161 17.82 -8.40 -2.10
C SER A 161 17.37 -9.72 -2.72
N GLY A 162 17.59 -9.92 -4.02
CA GLY A 162 17.03 -11.06 -4.75
C GLY A 162 15.55 -10.90 -5.09
N ILE A 163 14.96 -9.71 -4.91
CA ILE A 163 13.59 -9.44 -5.36
C ILE A 163 13.47 -9.69 -6.86
N PRO A 164 12.44 -10.40 -7.34
CA PRO A 164 12.26 -10.62 -8.77
C PRO A 164 12.17 -9.29 -9.54
N ILE A 165 12.94 -9.21 -10.63
CA ILE A 165 12.87 -8.09 -11.57
C ILE A 165 12.02 -8.52 -12.75
N GLU A 166 10.96 -7.77 -13.05
CA GLU A 166 10.08 -8.08 -14.17
C GLU A 166 10.77 -7.78 -15.51
N LYS A 167 10.83 -8.77 -16.39
CA LYS A 167 11.53 -8.63 -17.67
C LYS A 167 10.93 -7.59 -18.61
N ALA A 168 9.62 -7.36 -18.48
CA ALA A 168 8.88 -6.45 -19.38
C ALA A 168 9.24 -4.99 -19.16
N ASN A 169 9.57 -4.59 -17.93
CA ASN A 169 9.77 -3.19 -17.55
C ASN A 169 11.04 -2.92 -16.74
N GLY A 170 11.77 -3.97 -16.32
CA GLY A 170 13.00 -3.85 -15.53
C GLY A 170 12.77 -3.40 -14.08
N LEU A 171 11.53 -3.49 -13.57
CA LEU A 171 11.18 -3.03 -12.22
C LEU A 171 11.09 -4.20 -11.23
N PRO A 172 11.41 -3.99 -9.93
CA PRO A 172 11.21 -4.98 -8.90
C PRO A 172 9.72 -5.27 -8.70
N ALA A 173 9.37 -6.55 -8.57
CA ALA A 173 8.00 -7.01 -8.40
C ALA A 173 7.79 -7.51 -6.96
N PHE A 174 7.15 -6.69 -6.14
CA PHE A 174 6.66 -7.11 -4.82
C PHE A 174 5.45 -8.02 -4.98
N ASP A 175 5.36 -9.06 -4.16
CA ASP A 175 4.17 -9.92 -4.14
C ASP A 175 2.98 -9.21 -3.50
N PHE A 176 3.27 -8.43 -2.45
CA PHE A 176 2.24 -7.73 -1.70
C PHE A 176 2.75 -6.37 -1.21
N MET A 177 1.98 -5.33 -1.45
CA MET A 177 2.32 -3.98 -1.03
C MET A 177 1.18 -3.35 -0.25
N LEU A 178 1.53 -2.69 0.86
CA LEU A 178 0.59 -1.92 1.66
C LEU A 178 0.83 -0.43 1.46
N LEU A 179 -0.24 0.32 1.24
CA LEU A 179 -0.20 1.76 1.08
C LEU A 179 -1.18 2.42 2.06
N GLY A 180 -0.66 3.21 2.99
CA GLY A 180 -1.47 4.16 3.76
C GLY A 180 -1.62 5.45 2.98
N VAL A 181 -2.78 6.13 3.12
CA VAL A 181 -3.08 7.37 2.40
C VAL A 181 -3.22 8.52 3.38
N GLY A 182 -2.61 9.66 3.07
CA GLY A 182 -2.83 10.92 3.77
C GLY A 182 -4.17 11.57 3.43
N LYS A 183 -4.61 12.53 4.23
CA LYS A 183 -5.81 13.35 3.93
C LYS A 183 -5.69 14.12 2.61
N ASP A 184 -4.48 14.50 2.27
CA ASP A 184 -4.09 15.19 1.03
C ASP A 184 -3.83 14.24 -0.15
N GLY A 185 -4.07 12.94 0.04
CA GLY A 185 -3.87 11.91 -0.99
C GLY A 185 -2.44 11.42 -1.15
N HIS A 186 -1.49 11.85 -0.31
CA HIS A 186 -0.12 11.32 -0.38
C HIS A 186 -0.08 9.83 -0.04
N ILE A 187 0.82 9.11 -0.70
CA ILE A 187 1.15 7.69 -0.47
C ILE A 187 2.66 7.54 -0.31
N GLY A 188 3.08 6.66 0.61
CA GLY A 188 4.50 6.61 0.97
C GLY A 188 4.97 7.97 1.47
N SER A 189 5.91 8.61 0.73
CA SER A 189 6.26 10.02 0.89
C SER A 189 6.13 10.80 -0.43
N LEU A 190 5.28 10.34 -1.35
CA LEU A 190 4.89 11.10 -2.55
C LEU A 190 3.77 12.09 -2.17
N TYR A 191 4.11 13.39 -2.11
CA TYR A 191 3.19 14.44 -1.70
C TYR A 191 2.64 15.22 -2.89
N PRO A 192 1.39 15.75 -2.81
CA PRO A 192 0.80 16.63 -3.83
C PRO A 192 1.73 17.78 -4.24
N GLY A 193 1.80 18.05 -5.54
CA GLY A 193 2.58 19.15 -6.12
C GLY A 193 4.10 18.97 -6.06
N ARG A 194 4.59 17.83 -5.61
CA ARG A 194 6.03 17.53 -5.56
C ARG A 194 6.45 16.76 -6.81
N LYS A 195 7.63 17.12 -7.36
CA LYS A 195 8.21 16.49 -8.56
C LYS A 195 8.36 14.97 -8.45
N GLU A 196 8.61 14.46 -7.25
CA GLU A 196 8.84 13.04 -7.00
C GLU A 196 7.63 12.18 -7.40
N VAL A 197 6.41 12.74 -7.49
CA VAL A 197 5.20 12.03 -7.94
C VAL A 197 5.29 11.62 -9.41
N SER A 198 5.88 12.50 -10.26
CA SER A 198 5.94 12.29 -11.71
C SER A 198 7.27 11.72 -12.20
N LEU A 199 8.28 11.63 -11.32
CA LEU A 199 9.59 11.09 -11.69
C LEU A 199 9.53 9.56 -11.83
N THR A 200 10.20 9.04 -12.88
CA THR A 200 10.20 7.60 -13.22
C THR A 200 11.59 7.00 -13.42
N ASN A 201 12.65 7.81 -13.24
CA ASN A 201 14.03 7.43 -13.58
C ASN A 201 14.79 6.74 -12.43
N LYS A 202 14.17 6.58 -11.25
CA LYS A 202 14.73 5.87 -10.09
C LYS A 202 13.64 5.03 -9.43
N TRP A 203 14.06 4.04 -8.67
CA TRP A 203 13.17 3.22 -7.86
C TRP A 203 12.84 3.88 -6.52
N VAL A 204 13.81 4.65 -5.97
CA VAL A 204 13.70 5.29 -4.67
C VAL A 204 14.09 6.76 -4.78
N TYR A 205 13.27 7.62 -4.18
CA TYR A 205 13.52 9.06 -4.09
C TYR A 205 13.68 9.48 -2.63
N SER A 206 14.56 10.47 -2.40
CA SER A 206 14.56 11.25 -1.17
C SER A 206 13.49 12.32 -1.24
N VAL A 207 12.84 12.61 -0.11
CA VAL A 207 11.78 13.61 0.00
C VAL A 207 11.97 14.43 1.26
N ASP A 208 12.18 15.73 1.09
CA ASP A 208 12.45 16.72 2.14
C ASP A 208 11.22 17.57 2.52
N LYS A 209 10.01 17.14 2.13
CA LYS A 209 8.76 17.87 2.43
C LYS A 209 8.51 18.04 3.93
N LYS A 210 9.00 17.13 4.74
CA LYS A 210 8.90 17.15 6.21
C LYS A 210 10.27 17.00 6.84
N SER A 211 10.43 17.48 8.06
CA SER A 211 11.60 17.21 8.88
C SER A 211 11.23 16.16 9.94
N PRO A 212 11.97 15.08 10.07
CA PRO A 212 13.08 14.67 9.21
C PRO A 212 12.62 14.33 7.79
N ALA A 213 13.55 14.38 6.83
CA ALA A 213 13.35 13.90 5.48
C ALA A 213 13.03 12.40 5.46
N SER A 214 12.59 11.89 4.33
CA SER A 214 12.26 10.47 4.17
C SER A 214 12.68 9.97 2.79
N ILE A 215 12.82 8.65 2.66
CA ILE A 215 12.85 8.00 1.37
C ILE A 215 11.45 7.50 1.01
N THR A 216 11.20 7.29 -0.28
CA THR A 216 9.97 6.68 -0.81
C THR A 216 10.25 5.85 -2.05
N LEU A 217 9.54 4.74 -2.20
CA LEU A 217 9.44 4.07 -3.50
C LEU A 217 8.76 5.00 -4.50
N SER A 218 9.16 4.91 -5.76
CA SER A 218 8.54 5.65 -6.86
C SER A 218 7.16 5.07 -7.21
N LEU A 219 6.31 5.87 -7.85
CA LEU A 219 4.99 5.44 -8.29
C LEU A 219 5.03 4.24 -9.28
N PRO A 220 5.97 4.18 -10.25
CA PRO A 220 6.14 2.98 -11.08
C PRO A 220 6.41 1.71 -10.27
N ILE A 221 7.25 1.77 -9.23
CA ILE A 221 7.52 0.64 -8.36
C ILE A 221 6.28 0.23 -7.57
N MET A 222 5.53 1.19 -7.02
CA MET A 222 4.29 0.91 -6.31
C MET A 222 3.27 0.22 -7.24
N ASN A 223 3.24 0.64 -8.51
CA ASN A 223 2.36 0.07 -9.52
C ASN A 223 2.83 -1.29 -10.09
N ASN A 224 4.07 -1.70 -9.81
CA ASN A 224 4.58 -3.00 -10.26
C ASN A 224 4.33 -4.14 -9.25
N ALA A 225 3.75 -3.84 -8.09
CA ALA A 225 3.37 -4.88 -7.13
C ALA A 225 2.26 -5.78 -7.71
N LYS A 226 2.32 -7.09 -7.41
CA LYS A 226 1.33 -8.09 -7.83
C LYS A 226 -0.03 -7.81 -7.17
N GLU A 227 -0.03 -7.59 -5.87
CA GLU A 227 -1.22 -7.24 -5.09
C GLU A 227 -0.93 -6.02 -4.21
N THR A 228 -1.86 -5.06 -4.20
CA THR A 228 -1.75 -3.84 -3.40
C THR A 228 -2.99 -3.68 -2.50
N ARG A 229 -2.76 -3.34 -1.23
CA ARG A 229 -3.82 -2.91 -0.32
C ARG A 229 -3.66 -1.43 -0.03
N VAL A 230 -4.64 -0.63 -0.43
CA VAL A 230 -4.73 0.80 -0.11
C VAL A 230 -5.64 0.95 1.10
N ILE A 231 -5.08 1.46 2.22
CA ILE A 231 -5.74 1.44 3.52
C ILE A 231 -6.01 2.86 4.00
N LEU A 232 -7.29 3.16 4.30
CA LEU A 232 -7.71 4.42 4.91
C LEU A 232 -8.65 4.14 6.09
N MET A 233 -8.42 4.83 7.20
CA MET A 233 -9.20 4.67 8.43
C MET A 233 -9.54 6.03 9.01
N GLY A 234 -10.78 6.16 9.49
CA GLY A 234 -11.30 7.36 10.14
C GLY A 234 -12.03 8.31 9.19
N ALA A 235 -13.04 9.01 9.73
CA ALA A 235 -13.91 9.93 8.99
C ALA A 235 -13.12 11.07 8.30
N ASP A 236 -12.01 11.48 8.89
CA ASP A 236 -11.14 12.54 8.38
C ASP A 236 -10.43 12.19 7.06
N LYS A 237 -10.54 10.95 6.60
CA LYS A 237 -10.03 10.46 5.31
C LYS A 237 -11.12 10.09 4.30
N ALA A 238 -12.39 10.35 4.60
CA ALA A 238 -13.50 9.99 3.72
C ALA A 238 -13.41 10.67 2.34
N GLU A 239 -13.01 11.95 2.30
CA GLU A 239 -12.79 12.65 1.04
C GLU A 239 -11.61 12.05 0.24
N ALA A 240 -10.52 11.74 0.92
CA ALA A 240 -9.35 11.12 0.28
C ALA A 240 -9.69 9.73 -0.28
N ALA A 241 -10.52 8.94 0.42
CA ALA A 241 -11.01 7.66 -0.06
C ALA A 241 -11.87 7.84 -1.32
N LEU A 242 -12.83 8.77 -1.32
CA LEU A 242 -13.69 9.03 -2.47
C LEU A 242 -12.86 9.46 -3.70
N ILE A 243 -11.96 10.45 -3.53
CA ILE A 243 -11.12 10.96 -4.63
C ILE A 243 -10.23 9.85 -5.20
N GLY A 244 -9.56 9.09 -4.33
CA GLY A 244 -8.65 8.03 -4.75
C GLY A 244 -9.36 6.87 -5.45
N ILE A 245 -10.48 6.39 -4.91
CA ILE A 245 -11.28 5.29 -5.49
C ILE A 245 -11.86 5.70 -6.85
N THR A 246 -12.36 6.94 -6.96
CA THR A 246 -12.95 7.46 -8.21
C THR A 246 -11.92 8.03 -9.18
N LYS A 247 -10.66 8.16 -8.75
CA LYS A 247 -9.59 8.81 -9.50
C LYS A 247 -10.01 10.17 -10.10
N SER A 248 -10.68 10.97 -9.27
CA SER A 248 -11.29 12.23 -9.73
C SER A 248 -10.31 13.41 -9.83
N LYS A 249 -9.03 13.19 -9.45
CA LYS A 249 -7.94 14.18 -9.58
C LYS A 249 -6.74 13.56 -10.30
N ASN A 250 -5.85 14.43 -10.81
CA ASN A 250 -4.58 14.02 -11.39
C ASN A 250 -3.65 13.48 -10.29
N PRO A 251 -2.77 12.49 -10.59
CA PRO A 251 -1.81 11.96 -9.64
C PRO A 251 -0.87 13.03 -9.04
N GLU A 252 -0.51 14.05 -9.79
CA GLU A 252 0.34 15.14 -9.31
C GLU A 252 -0.31 15.95 -8.19
N ASP A 253 -1.64 16.13 -8.26
CA ASP A 253 -2.44 16.84 -7.27
C ASP A 253 -2.92 15.92 -6.13
N PHE A 254 -3.00 14.61 -6.41
CA PHE A 254 -3.52 13.62 -5.48
C PHE A 254 -2.86 12.26 -5.74
N PRO A 255 -1.66 11.99 -5.21
CA PRO A 255 -0.79 10.88 -5.61
C PRO A 255 -1.43 9.50 -5.62
N VAL A 256 -2.34 9.19 -4.70
CA VAL A 256 -3.02 7.89 -4.66
C VAL A 256 -3.87 7.63 -5.91
N CYS A 257 -4.30 8.67 -6.64
CA CYS A 257 -5.00 8.51 -7.92
C CYS A 257 -4.12 7.86 -9.00
N GLY A 258 -2.80 7.90 -8.83
CA GLY A 258 -1.83 7.26 -9.73
C GLY A 258 -1.67 5.74 -9.51
N ILE A 259 -2.25 5.16 -8.46
CA ILE A 259 -2.17 3.71 -8.22
C ILE A 259 -3.08 2.98 -9.22
N LYS A 260 -2.53 1.95 -9.90
CA LYS A 260 -3.30 1.10 -10.84
C LYS A 260 -4.48 0.44 -10.14
N SER A 261 -5.54 0.13 -10.88
CA SER A 261 -6.73 -0.57 -10.33
C SER A 261 -6.54 -2.07 -10.29
N GLU A 262 -5.81 -2.63 -11.26
CA GLU A 262 -5.50 -4.06 -11.32
C GLU A 262 -4.63 -4.50 -10.15
N GLY A 263 -4.99 -5.60 -9.49
CA GLY A 263 -4.32 -6.09 -8.28
C GLY A 263 -4.52 -5.21 -7.05
N THR A 264 -5.30 -4.11 -7.13
CA THR A 264 -5.50 -3.18 -6.01
C THR A 264 -6.85 -3.39 -5.35
N THR A 265 -6.81 -3.54 -4.01
CA THR A 265 -8.02 -3.56 -3.16
C THR A 265 -7.95 -2.41 -2.16
N TRP A 266 -9.00 -1.60 -2.12
CA TRP A 266 -9.20 -0.55 -1.13
C TRP A 266 -9.80 -1.15 0.12
N MET A 267 -9.20 -0.91 1.27
CA MET A 267 -9.65 -1.37 2.58
C MET A 267 -9.94 -0.12 3.43
N ILE A 268 -11.22 0.13 3.71
CA ILE A 268 -11.66 1.33 4.43
C ILE A 268 -12.58 0.93 5.59
N ASP A 269 -12.51 1.66 6.70
CA ASP A 269 -13.45 1.46 7.81
C ASP A 269 -14.78 2.20 7.58
N ALA A 270 -15.79 1.88 8.37
CA ALA A 270 -17.13 2.46 8.25
C ALA A 270 -17.11 4.00 8.30
N PRO A 271 -16.42 4.67 9.24
CA PRO A 271 -16.36 6.13 9.26
C PRO A 271 -15.70 6.74 7.99
N CYS A 272 -14.70 6.07 7.43
CA CYS A 272 -14.04 6.52 6.20
C CYS A 272 -14.93 6.33 4.96
N SER A 273 -15.91 5.43 5.01
CA SER A 273 -16.71 5.01 3.86
C SER A 273 -17.91 5.91 3.53
N ASP A 274 -18.27 6.88 4.37
CA ASP A 274 -19.55 7.60 4.28
C ASP A 274 -19.76 8.29 2.92
N LEU A 275 -18.76 9.00 2.42
CA LEU A 275 -18.84 9.66 1.11
C LEU A 275 -18.83 8.66 -0.05
N VAL A 276 -18.13 7.55 0.08
CA VAL A 276 -18.09 6.47 -0.92
C VAL A 276 -19.45 5.80 -1.03
N LYS A 277 -20.09 5.45 0.10
CA LYS A 277 -21.45 4.88 0.15
C LYS A 277 -22.49 5.81 -0.45
N THR A 278 -22.45 7.09 -0.12
CA THR A 278 -23.36 8.11 -0.67
C THR A 278 -23.23 8.16 -2.20
N LYS A 279 -22.00 8.19 -2.73
CA LYS A 279 -21.76 8.21 -4.17
C LYS A 279 -22.27 6.95 -4.87
N VAL A 280 -22.01 5.77 -4.29
CA VAL A 280 -22.49 4.48 -4.81
C VAL A 280 -24.04 4.44 -4.80
N SER A 281 -24.68 4.88 -3.72
CA SER A 281 -26.15 4.94 -3.62
C SER A 281 -26.78 5.89 -4.63
N CYS A 282 -26.13 7.00 -5.00
CA CYS A 282 -26.60 7.90 -6.06
C CYS A 282 -26.47 7.31 -7.46
N ILE A 283 -25.56 6.35 -7.64
CA ILE A 283 -25.33 5.68 -8.93
C ILE A 283 -26.32 4.52 -9.15
N LEU A 284 -26.79 3.90 -8.04
CA LEU A 284 -27.71 2.77 -8.07
C LEU A 284 -29.20 3.19 -8.14
N LYS A 285 -29.52 4.47 -7.99
CA LYS A 285 -30.85 5.06 -8.21
C LYS A 285 -31.00 5.55 -9.65
#